data_c70dc3ee865471a082ff9c227a37dccd
#
_entry.id   c70dc3ee865471a082ff9c227a37dccd
#
_cell.length_a   1.000
_cell.length_b   1.000
_cell.length_c   1.000
_cell.angle_alpha   90.00
_cell.angle_beta   90.00
_cell.angle_gamma   90.00
#
_symmetry.space_group_name_H-M   'P 1'
#
loop_
_entity.id
_entity.type
_entity.pdbx_description
1 polymer ?
#
loop_
_entity_poly.entity_id
_entity_poly.type
_entity_poly.pdbx_seq_one_letter_code
_entity_poly.pdbx_strand_id
1 'polypeptide(L)'
;GSSLSRQFLVNTSTDQRFIIDNPNVDSSTIRVYVKGINDSGLGREYRRADNILEVDKNSEIYLIQEIQDEKYELLFGDGYFGRPLENNAIITVRYIITEGKAGNGASEFDFQGNFVDEANKRVIPSDTISVTTTQRAMNGGDIENVASIKYFAPRLYAAQSRAVTSRDYEAIIQSIYPNTESVAVVGGEELSPPK
;
A
#
# COMPACT_ATOMS: atom_id res chain seq x y z
N GLY A 1 -1.36 7.60 11.45
CA GLY A 1 -2.02 6.30 11.20
C GLY A 1 -1.72 5.28 12.28
N SER A 2 -2.58 4.30 12.43
CA SER A 2 -2.43 3.23 13.42
C SER A 2 -1.97 1.93 12.74
N SER A 3 -0.91 1.30 13.26
CA SER A 3 -0.41 0.02 12.75
C SER A 3 -1.24 -1.12 13.35
N LEU A 4 -1.78 -1.96 12.49
CA LEU A 4 -2.56 -3.13 12.86
C LEU A 4 -1.94 -4.41 12.30
N SER A 5 -2.29 -5.54 12.94
CA SER A 5 -1.91 -6.87 12.49
C SER A 5 -3.12 -7.79 12.55
N ARG A 6 -3.32 -8.58 11.49
CA ARG A 6 -4.36 -9.62 11.42
C ARG A 6 -3.73 -10.95 11.07
N GLN A 7 -4.26 -12.02 11.64
CA GLN A 7 -3.80 -13.38 11.35
C GLN A 7 -4.93 -14.23 10.81
N PHE A 8 -4.57 -15.12 9.88
CA PHE A 8 -5.47 -16.13 9.32
C PHE A 8 -4.79 -17.48 9.42
N LEU A 9 -5.55 -18.49 9.82
CA LEU A 9 -5.13 -19.89 9.74
C LEU A 9 -5.63 -20.45 8.40
N VAL A 10 -4.73 -20.98 7.60
CA VAL A 10 -5.06 -21.54 6.29
C VAL A 10 -5.75 -22.90 6.44
N ASN A 11 -6.91 -23.04 5.83
CA ASN A 11 -7.61 -24.30 5.69
C ASN A 11 -7.85 -24.60 4.20
N THR A 12 -7.06 -25.49 3.64
CA THR A 12 -7.13 -25.86 2.22
C THR A 12 -8.31 -26.76 1.87
N SER A 13 -9.08 -27.22 2.86
CA SER A 13 -10.29 -28.05 2.64
C SER A 13 -11.52 -27.22 2.30
N THR A 14 -11.43 -25.89 2.41
CA THR A 14 -12.54 -24.95 2.17
C THR A 14 -12.08 -23.85 1.21
N ASP A 15 -13.02 -23.27 0.48
CA ASP A 15 -12.80 -22.04 -0.30
C ASP A 15 -12.70 -20.84 0.66
N GLN A 16 -11.52 -20.63 1.22
CA GLN A 16 -11.27 -19.61 2.24
C GLN A 16 -10.87 -18.28 1.61
N ARG A 17 -11.50 -17.20 2.06
CA ARG A 17 -11.18 -15.84 1.66
C ARG A 17 -10.41 -15.12 2.77
N PHE A 18 -9.37 -14.37 2.38
CA PHE A 18 -8.49 -13.63 3.30
C PHE A 18 -8.77 -12.13 3.20
N ILE A 19 -9.74 -11.67 3.97
CA ILE A 19 -10.26 -10.31 3.89
C ILE A 19 -9.70 -9.44 5.02
N ILE A 20 -9.11 -8.30 4.67
CA ILE A 20 -8.77 -7.22 5.60
C ILE A 20 -10.03 -6.38 5.76
N ASP A 21 -10.71 -6.57 6.89
CA ASP A 21 -12.02 -6.01 7.18
C ASP A 21 -11.92 -4.71 7.99
N ASN A 22 -11.02 -3.82 7.58
CA ASN A 22 -10.86 -2.51 8.17
C ASN A 22 -11.05 -1.45 7.09
N PRO A 23 -11.76 -0.36 7.37
CA PRO A 23 -11.81 0.80 6.48
C PRO A 23 -10.48 1.57 6.54
N ASN A 24 -10.26 2.42 5.55
CA ASN A 24 -9.12 3.35 5.49
C ASN A 24 -7.74 2.68 5.56
N VAL A 25 -7.63 1.45 5.07
CA VAL A 25 -6.34 0.75 4.97
C VAL A 25 -5.48 1.40 3.90
N ASP A 26 -4.27 1.79 4.25
CA ASP A 26 -3.27 2.17 3.26
C ASP A 26 -2.69 0.92 2.61
N SER A 27 -3.17 0.61 1.41
CA SER A 27 -2.78 -0.61 0.67
C SER A 27 -1.29 -0.67 0.34
N SER A 28 -0.58 0.46 0.31
CA SER A 28 0.87 0.53 0.09
C SER A 28 1.68 0.01 1.27
N THR A 29 1.10 0.05 2.46
CA THR A 29 1.74 -0.37 3.71
C THR A 29 1.53 -1.85 4.04
N ILE A 30 0.69 -2.56 3.27
CA ILE A 30 0.40 -3.96 3.53
C ILE A 30 1.67 -4.80 3.37
N ARG A 31 1.98 -5.57 4.42
CA ARG A 31 3.05 -6.56 4.45
C ARG A 31 2.46 -7.90 4.86
N VAL A 32 2.76 -8.93 4.11
CA VAL A 32 2.21 -10.28 4.29
C VAL A 32 3.33 -11.25 4.60
N TYR A 33 3.17 -11.98 5.69
CA TYR A 33 4.08 -13.02 6.13
C TYR A 33 3.33 -14.34 6.19
N VAL A 34 3.89 -15.38 5.61
CA VAL A 34 3.31 -16.72 5.63
C VAL A 34 4.25 -17.64 6.39
N LYS A 35 3.75 -18.20 7.47
CA LYS A 35 4.47 -19.13 8.33
C LYS A 35 3.94 -20.55 8.13
N GLY A 36 4.76 -21.44 7.55
CA GLY A 36 4.48 -22.86 7.49
C GLY A 36 4.61 -23.54 8.87
N ILE A 37 4.19 -24.79 8.97
CA ILE A 37 4.19 -25.55 10.23
C ILE A 37 5.60 -25.64 10.85
N ASN A 38 6.63 -25.74 10.00
CA ASN A 38 8.02 -25.91 10.43
C ASN A 38 8.82 -24.61 10.48
N ASP A 39 8.20 -23.47 10.13
CA ASP A 39 8.88 -22.19 10.12
C ASP A 39 8.92 -21.55 11.52
N SER A 40 9.95 -20.76 11.79
CA SER A 40 10.10 -19.98 13.02
C SER A 40 9.76 -18.51 12.81
N GLY A 41 9.49 -17.79 13.89
CA GLY A 41 9.21 -16.36 13.84
C GLY A 41 7.92 -16.03 13.10
N LEU A 42 7.96 -15.01 12.24
CA LEU A 42 6.84 -14.56 11.41
C LEU A 42 6.65 -15.38 10.13
N GLY A 43 7.61 -16.25 9.79
CA GLY A 43 7.64 -16.97 8.52
C GLY A 43 8.30 -16.15 7.42
N ARG A 44 7.92 -16.41 6.16
CA ARG A 44 8.49 -15.77 4.97
C ARG A 44 7.66 -14.58 4.54
N GLU A 45 8.32 -13.50 4.14
CA GLU A 45 7.64 -12.34 3.58
C GLU A 45 7.24 -12.63 2.13
N TYR A 46 5.95 -12.50 1.85
CA TYR A 46 5.41 -12.59 0.50
C TYR A 46 5.38 -11.19 -0.13
N ARG A 47 5.71 -11.11 -1.41
CA ARG A 47 5.72 -9.85 -2.15
C ARG A 47 4.40 -9.62 -2.86
N ARG A 48 3.97 -8.37 -2.92
CA ARG A 48 2.85 -7.97 -3.77
C ARG A 48 3.26 -8.15 -5.24
N ALA A 49 2.44 -8.85 -6.00
CA ALA A 49 2.61 -8.97 -7.44
C ALA A 49 1.75 -7.91 -8.14
N ASP A 50 2.41 -6.99 -8.83
CA ASP A 50 1.77 -5.98 -9.67
C ASP A 50 1.69 -6.45 -11.12
N ASN A 51 2.52 -7.42 -11.52
CA ASN A 51 2.56 -8.01 -12.84
C ASN A 51 2.63 -9.54 -12.75
N ILE A 52 1.65 -10.22 -13.37
CA ILE A 52 1.56 -11.69 -13.37
C ILE A 52 2.60 -12.32 -14.32
N LEU A 53 3.12 -11.58 -15.30
CA LEU A 53 4.04 -12.12 -16.30
C LEU A 53 5.41 -12.52 -15.75
N GLU A 54 5.79 -12.00 -14.58
CA GLU A 54 7.06 -12.31 -13.91
C GLU A 54 6.92 -13.34 -12.78
N VAL A 55 5.75 -13.98 -12.68
CA VAL A 55 5.43 -14.90 -11.59
C VAL A 55 5.52 -16.34 -12.07
N ASP A 56 6.32 -17.14 -11.39
CA ASP A 56 6.39 -18.59 -11.56
C ASP A 56 5.60 -19.33 -10.45
N LYS A 57 5.52 -20.66 -10.57
CA LYS A 57 4.79 -21.53 -9.63
C LYS A 57 5.36 -21.56 -8.20
N ASN A 58 6.59 -21.10 -7.99
CA ASN A 58 7.27 -21.10 -6.68
C ASN A 58 7.35 -19.70 -6.07
N SER A 59 6.92 -18.69 -6.82
CA SER A 59 7.00 -17.29 -6.38
C SER A 59 6.15 -17.06 -5.14
N GLU A 60 6.76 -16.53 -4.09
CA GLU A 60 6.12 -16.18 -2.82
C GLU A 60 5.47 -14.80 -2.96
N ILE A 61 4.26 -14.78 -3.52
CA ILE A 61 3.54 -13.57 -3.89
C ILE A 61 2.11 -13.58 -3.38
N TYR A 62 1.55 -12.39 -3.28
CA TYR A 62 0.12 -12.17 -3.11
C TYR A 62 -0.37 -11.05 -4.04
N LEU A 63 -1.64 -11.10 -4.39
CA LEU A 63 -2.36 -10.04 -5.08
C LEU A 63 -3.31 -9.36 -4.10
N ILE A 64 -3.61 -8.09 -4.32
CA ILE A 64 -4.62 -7.35 -3.57
C ILE A 64 -5.75 -7.04 -4.52
N GLN A 65 -6.96 -7.36 -4.10
CA GLN A 65 -8.18 -6.97 -4.78
C GLN A 65 -9.05 -6.16 -3.83
N GLU A 66 -9.47 -4.98 -4.27
CA GLU A 66 -10.49 -4.23 -3.56
C GLU A 66 -11.85 -4.89 -3.79
N ILE A 67 -12.60 -5.07 -2.71
CA ILE A 67 -13.94 -5.63 -2.71
C ILE A 67 -14.92 -4.58 -2.17
N GLN A 68 -16.21 -4.95 -2.05
CA GLN A 68 -17.23 -4.07 -1.55
C GLN A 68 -16.87 -3.48 -0.17
N ASP A 69 -17.32 -2.26 0.10
CA ASP A 69 -17.12 -1.51 1.36
C ASP A 69 -15.66 -1.15 1.65
N GLU A 70 -14.87 -0.83 0.62
CA GLU A 70 -13.46 -0.41 0.73
C GLU A 70 -12.56 -1.41 1.46
N LYS A 71 -12.94 -2.69 1.42
CA LYS A 71 -12.17 -3.78 2.02
C LYS A 71 -11.23 -4.39 0.98
N TYR A 72 -10.19 -5.03 1.47
CA TYR A 72 -9.20 -5.66 0.62
C TYR A 72 -9.17 -7.16 0.85
N GLU A 73 -9.18 -7.91 -0.25
CA GLU A 73 -8.97 -9.34 -0.26
C GLU A 73 -7.57 -9.67 -0.74
N LEU A 74 -6.89 -10.56 -0.04
CA LEU A 74 -5.59 -11.08 -0.42
C LEU A 74 -5.79 -12.39 -1.16
N LEU A 75 -5.24 -12.47 -2.36
CA LEU A 75 -5.22 -13.67 -3.19
C LEU A 75 -3.81 -14.22 -3.24
N PHE A 76 -3.69 -15.53 -3.08
CA PHE A 76 -2.40 -16.23 -3.10
C PHE A 76 -2.27 -17.12 -4.32
N GLY A 77 -1.07 -17.63 -4.54
CA GLY A 77 -0.80 -18.52 -5.67
C GLY A 77 -1.60 -19.82 -5.64
N ASP A 78 -1.88 -20.35 -6.83
CA ASP A 78 -2.62 -21.60 -7.06
C ASP A 78 -1.71 -22.77 -7.49
N GLY A 79 -0.39 -22.52 -7.56
CA GLY A 79 0.60 -23.50 -8.03
C GLY A 79 0.92 -23.41 -9.53
N TYR A 80 0.18 -22.60 -10.28
CA TYR A 80 0.53 -22.17 -11.64
C TYR A 80 1.12 -20.75 -11.60
N PHE A 81 0.41 -19.84 -10.95
CA PHE A 81 0.81 -18.46 -10.72
C PHE A 81 1.04 -18.23 -9.22
N GLY A 82 2.30 -18.42 -8.80
CA GLY A 82 2.69 -18.29 -7.41
C GLY A 82 2.55 -19.57 -6.60
N ARG A 83 3.26 -19.59 -5.50
CA ARG A 83 3.28 -20.72 -4.56
C ARG A 83 1.94 -20.84 -3.84
N PRO A 84 1.31 -22.03 -3.84
CA PRO A 84 0.08 -22.26 -3.11
C PRO A 84 0.35 -22.26 -1.59
N LEU A 85 -0.65 -21.87 -0.83
CA LEU A 85 -0.60 -21.92 0.63
C LEU A 85 -0.67 -23.38 1.12
N GLU A 86 0.11 -23.67 2.16
CA GLU A 86 0.08 -24.96 2.84
C GLU A 86 -1.06 -25.00 3.87
N ASN A 87 -1.69 -26.14 4.04
CA ASN A 87 -2.70 -26.33 5.08
C ASN A 87 -2.11 -26.06 6.47
N ASN A 88 -2.87 -25.42 7.35
CA ASN A 88 -2.44 -24.98 8.68
C ASN A 88 -1.28 -23.96 8.69
N ALA A 89 -0.91 -23.37 7.57
CA ALA A 89 -0.04 -22.20 7.56
C ALA A 89 -0.73 -21.01 8.25
N ILE A 90 0.06 -20.11 8.84
CA ILE A 90 -0.44 -18.89 9.46
C ILE A 90 -0.03 -17.70 8.57
N ILE A 91 -1.01 -16.97 8.09
CA ILE A 91 -0.80 -15.72 7.38
C ILE A 91 -0.87 -14.58 8.39
N THR A 92 0.19 -13.78 8.50
CA THR A 92 0.21 -12.56 9.31
C THR A 92 0.26 -11.36 8.37
N VAL A 93 -0.78 -10.55 8.41
CA VAL A 93 -0.89 -9.31 7.62
C VAL A 93 -0.67 -8.13 8.53
N ARG A 94 0.27 -7.26 8.19
CA ARG A 94 0.52 -5.98 8.87
C ARG A 94 0.18 -4.84 7.92
N TYR A 95 -0.50 -3.83 8.41
CA TYR A 95 -0.93 -2.68 7.62
C TYR A 95 -1.16 -1.46 8.51
N ILE A 96 -1.28 -0.30 7.90
CA ILE A 96 -1.58 0.96 8.58
C ILE A 96 -2.98 1.40 8.17
N ILE A 97 -3.78 1.81 9.15
CA ILE A 97 -5.01 2.55 8.92
C ILE A 97 -4.69 4.04 8.96
N THR A 98 -5.17 4.79 7.98
CA THR A 98 -4.94 6.22 7.86
C THR A 98 -6.20 7.02 8.17
N GLU A 99 -6.01 8.26 8.56
CA GLU A 99 -7.10 9.21 8.78
C GLU A 99 -7.23 10.22 7.61
N GLY A 100 -6.64 9.88 6.46
CA GLY A 100 -6.68 10.71 5.28
C GLY A 100 -6.21 12.14 5.54
N LYS A 101 -7.02 13.11 5.17
CA LYS A 101 -6.72 14.55 5.36
C LYS A 101 -6.65 15.00 6.81
N ALA A 102 -7.31 14.29 7.73
CA ALA A 102 -7.39 14.68 9.14
C ALA A 102 -6.02 14.69 9.84
N GLY A 103 -5.06 13.89 9.32
CA GLY A 103 -3.69 13.88 9.82
C GLY A 103 -2.84 15.08 9.41
N ASN A 104 -3.27 15.89 8.44
CA ASN A 104 -2.50 17.02 7.97
C ASN A 104 -2.39 18.12 9.03
N GLY A 105 -1.22 18.74 9.09
CA GLY A 105 -0.94 19.84 10.04
C GLY A 105 -0.43 19.38 11.41
N ALA A 106 -0.41 18.07 11.70
CA ALA A 106 0.17 17.59 12.95
C ALA A 106 1.64 18.01 13.05
N SER A 107 2.00 18.56 14.21
CA SER A 107 3.33 19.14 14.48
C SER A 107 3.97 18.64 15.77
N GLU A 108 3.24 17.88 16.57
CA GLU A 108 3.73 17.33 17.83
C GLU A 108 3.68 15.80 17.73
N PHE A 109 4.82 15.15 18.00
CA PHE A 109 4.96 13.71 17.92
C PHE A 109 5.72 13.20 19.14
N ASP A 110 5.17 12.17 19.76
CA ASP A 110 5.80 11.46 20.85
C ASP A 110 6.24 10.06 20.41
N PHE A 111 7.41 9.65 20.87
CA PHE A 111 7.89 8.29 20.62
C PHE A 111 7.24 7.32 21.61
N GLN A 112 6.43 6.38 21.08
CA GLN A 112 5.69 5.37 21.85
C GLN A 112 6.32 3.98 21.76
N GLY A 113 7.62 3.87 21.58
CA GLY A 113 8.31 2.59 21.41
C GLY A 113 9.42 2.38 22.43
N ASN A 114 10.14 1.28 22.23
CA ASN A 114 11.39 1.01 22.92
C ASN A 114 12.50 0.78 21.89
N PHE A 115 13.64 1.43 22.09
CA PHE A 115 14.84 1.06 21.37
C PHE A 115 15.59 0.00 22.15
N VAL A 116 16.14 -0.98 21.44
CA VAL A 116 17.00 -2.00 22.00
C VAL A 116 18.37 -1.87 21.34
N ASP A 117 19.39 -1.66 22.16
CA ASP A 117 20.78 -1.79 21.71
C ASP A 117 21.04 -3.26 21.34
N GLU A 118 21.25 -3.52 20.06
CA GLU A 118 21.46 -4.87 19.56
C GLU A 118 22.72 -5.53 20.14
N ALA A 119 23.76 -4.75 20.40
CA ALA A 119 25.02 -5.24 20.93
C ALA A 119 24.90 -5.74 22.38
N ASN A 120 24.19 -4.98 23.22
CA ASN A 120 24.10 -5.25 24.65
C ASN A 120 22.72 -5.77 25.09
N LYS A 121 21.76 -5.90 24.15
CA LYS A 121 20.35 -6.23 24.46
C LYS A 121 19.71 -5.31 25.50
N ARG A 122 20.22 -4.08 25.62
CA ARG A 122 19.76 -3.09 26.59
C ARG A 122 18.61 -2.28 26.01
N VAL A 123 17.51 -2.19 26.74
CA VAL A 123 16.41 -1.27 26.42
C VAL A 123 16.83 0.16 26.77
N ILE A 124 16.72 1.06 25.78
CA ILE A 124 16.95 2.50 25.98
C ILE A 124 15.60 3.11 26.40
N PRO A 125 15.53 3.76 27.58
CA PRO A 125 14.29 4.38 28.04
C PRO A 125 13.79 5.46 27.09
N SER A 126 12.46 5.53 26.88
CA SER A 126 11.83 6.48 25.96
C SER A 126 12.00 7.94 26.40
N ASP A 127 12.17 8.20 27.71
CA ASP A 127 12.40 9.54 28.27
C ASP A 127 13.77 10.14 27.91
N THR A 128 14.70 9.29 27.40
CA THR A 128 16.01 9.76 26.90
C THR A 128 15.96 10.15 25.42
N ILE A 129 14.80 9.97 24.77
CA ILE A 129 14.65 10.22 23.34
C ILE A 129 13.97 11.56 23.14
N SER A 130 14.63 12.45 22.39
CA SER A 130 14.07 13.73 21.98
C SER A 130 13.54 13.62 20.54
N VAL A 131 12.27 13.97 20.35
CA VAL A 131 11.65 14.06 19.02
C VAL A 131 11.49 15.52 18.65
N THR A 132 12.09 15.95 17.55
CA THR A 132 11.96 17.32 17.04
C THR A 132 11.27 17.26 15.68
N THR A 133 10.14 17.97 15.57
CA THR A 133 9.42 18.10 14.33
C THR A 133 10.13 19.07 13.40
N THR A 134 10.63 18.59 12.29
CA THR A 134 11.28 19.41 11.24
C THR A 134 10.25 19.94 10.23
N GLN A 135 9.15 19.22 10.04
CA GLN A 135 8.09 19.58 9.12
C GLN A 135 6.75 19.04 9.63
N ARG A 136 5.69 19.84 9.49
CA ARG A 136 4.33 19.37 9.80
C ARG A 136 3.92 18.25 8.86
N ALA A 137 3.06 17.34 9.35
CA ALA A 137 2.46 16.31 8.51
C ALA A 137 1.69 16.95 7.35
N MET A 138 1.90 16.43 6.14
CA MET A 138 1.25 16.89 4.92
C MET A 138 1.03 15.73 3.97
N ASN A 139 0.33 16.00 2.85
CA ASN A 139 0.04 15.03 1.80
C ASN A 139 -0.92 13.90 2.20
N GLY A 140 -1.60 14.01 3.37
CA GLY A 140 -2.74 13.15 3.65
C GLY A 140 -3.88 13.47 2.68
N GLY A 141 -4.43 12.44 2.03
CA GLY A 141 -5.55 12.54 1.10
C GLY A 141 -6.67 11.58 1.47
N ASP A 142 -7.87 11.90 1.07
CA ASP A 142 -8.99 10.97 1.16
C ASP A 142 -8.94 9.97 0.00
N ILE A 143 -9.72 8.91 0.11
CA ILE A 143 -9.88 7.94 -0.98
C ILE A 143 -10.40 8.67 -2.22
N GLU A 144 -9.85 8.32 -3.38
CA GLU A 144 -10.26 8.91 -4.66
C GLU A 144 -11.74 8.62 -4.92
N ASN A 145 -12.48 9.65 -5.29
CA ASN A 145 -13.90 9.50 -5.55
C ASN A 145 -14.17 8.84 -6.93
N VAL A 146 -15.33 8.17 -7.05
CA VAL A 146 -15.70 7.43 -8.27
C VAL A 146 -15.76 8.32 -9.52
N ALA A 147 -16.13 9.60 -9.38
CA ALA A 147 -16.17 10.53 -10.51
C ALA A 147 -14.77 10.81 -11.04
N SER A 148 -13.79 11.00 -10.17
CA SER A 148 -12.37 11.13 -10.53
C SER A 148 -11.86 9.87 -11.24
N ILE A 149 -12.11 8.70 -10.68
CA ILE A 149 -11.71 7.41 -11.27
C ILE A 149 -12.29 7.26 -12.68
N LYS A 150 -13.60 7.51 -12.85
CA LYS A 150 -14.26 7.45 -14.17
C LYS A 150 -13.66 8.43 -15.17
N TYR A 151 -13.18 9.57 -14.70
CA TYR A 151 -12.58 10.58 -15.58
C TYR A 151 -11.14 10.22 -15.96
N PHE A 152 -10.32 9.80 -15.02
CA PHE A 152 -8.88 9.59 -15.23
C PHE A 152 -8.51 8.19 -15.70
N ALA A 153 -9.18 7.12 -15.24
CA ALA A 153 -8.80 5.76 -15.57
C ALA A 153 -8.79 5.46 -17.09
N PRO A 154 -9.78 5.87 -17.90
CA PRO A 154 -9.71 5.68 -19.35
C PRO A 154 -8.56 6.43 -20.01
N ARG A 155 -8.20 7.61 -19.47
CA ARG A 155 -7.10 8.45 -19.99
C ARG A 155 -5.75 7.83 -19.69
N LEU A 156 -5.54 7.34 -18.46
CA LEU A 156 -4.34 6.62 -18.07
C LEU A 156 -4.16 5.35 -18.90
N TYR A 157 -5.24 4.61 -19.12
CA TYR A 157 -5.21 3.43 -19.97
C TYR A 157 -4.84 3.78 -21.42
N ALA A 158 -5.42 4.84 -22.00
CA ALA A 158 -5.10 5.30 -23.34
C ALA A 158 -3.67 5.80 -23.49
N ALA A 159 -3.14 6.47 -22.47
CA ALA A 159 -1.76 6.97 -22.43
C ALA A 159 -0.72 5.85 -22.38
N GLN A 160 -1.06 4.64 -21.90
CA GLN A 160 -0.16 3.50 -21.78
C GLN A 160 1.18 3.86 -21.09
N SER A 161 1.12 4.66 -20.05
CA SER A 161 2.28 5.21 -19.32
C SER A 161 3.21 6.07 -20.19
N ARG A 162 2.73 6.62 -21.29
CA ARG A 162 3.46 7.56 -22.16
C ARG A 162 2.73 8.90 -22.19
N ALA A 163 3.49 9.98 -22.02
CA ALA A 163 2.99 11.35 -22.12
C ALA A 163 3.37 11.92 -23.50
N VAL A 164 2.40 12.03 -24.40
CA VAL A 164 2.58 12.57 -25.76
C VAL A 164 1.70 13.81 -25.95
N THR A 165 0.46 13.77 -25.51
CA THR A 165 -0.49 14.89 -25.59
C THR A 165 -0.63 15.61 -24.25
N SER A 166 -1.10 16.87 -24.27
CA SER A 166 -1.36 17.62 -23.02
C SER A 166 -2.27 16.84 -22.05
N ARG A 167 -3.26 16.12 -22.59
CA ARG A 167 -4.17 15.29 -21.80
C ARG A 167 -3.50 14.08 -21.15
N ASP A 168 -2.50 13.50 -21.81
CA ASP A 168 -1.71 12.39 -21.21
C ASP A 168 -0.89 12.90 -20.03
N TYR A 169 -0.27 14.09 -20.19
CA TYR A 169 0.45 14.74 -19.10
C TYR A 169 -0.47 15.05 -17.91
N GLU A 170 -1.67 15.58 -18.14
CA GLU A 170 -2.64 15.85 -17.07
C GLU A 170 -3.00 14.56 -16.30
N ALA A 171 -3.30 13.47 -17.01
CA ALA A 171 -3.66 12.20 -16.42
C ALA A 171 -2.50 11.60 -15.61
N ILE A 172 -1.28 11.64 -16.14
CA ILE A 172 -0.07 11.11 -15.47
C ILE A 172 0.29 11.94 -14.25
N ILE A 173 0.24 13.28 -14.35
CA ILE A 173 0.51 14.16 -13.21
C ILE A 173 -0.47 13.86 -12.07
N GLN A 174 -1.76 13.72 -12.36
CA GLN A 174 -2.77 13.40 -11.36
C GLN A 174 -2.52 12.03 -10.70
N SER A 175 -2.02 11.04 -11.45
CA SER A 175 -1.70 9.72 -10.88
C SER A 175 -0.47 9.75 -9.96
N ILE A 176 0.51 10.64 -10.24
CA ILE A 176 1.72 10.80 -9.41
C ILE A 176 1.44 11.67 -8.18
N TYR A 177 0.57 12.69 -8.34
CA TYR A 177 0.22 13.66 -7.31
C TYR A 177 -1.30 13.69 -7.09
N PRO A 178 -1.87 12.67 -6.45
CA PRO A 178 -3.34 12.51 -6.33
C PRO A 178 -4.01 13.63 -5.51
N ASN A 179 -3.26 14.37 -4.71
CA ASN A 179 -3.78 15.51 -3.93
C ASN A 179 -3.82 16.82 -4.73
N THR A 180 -3.54 16.79 -6.03
CA THR A 180 -3.61 17.97 -6.89
C THR A 180 -5.06 18.30 -7.17
N GLU A 181 -5.50 19.54 -6.85
CA GLU A 181 -6.88 19.99 -7.07
C GLU A 181 -7.20 20.24 -8.55
N SER A 182 -6.22 20.75 -9.31
CA SER A 182 -6.36 20.97 -10.73
C SER A 182 -5.01 20.92 -11.44
N VAL A 183 -5.02 20.41 -12.66
CA VAL A 183 -3.85 20.37 -13.55
C VAL A 183 -4.28 20.92 -14.90
N ALA A 184 -3.50 21.83 -15.44
CA ALA A 184 -3.63 22.31 -16.82
C ALA A 184 -2.27 22.22 -17.50
N VAL A 185 -2.23 21.53 -18.63
CA VAL A 185 -1.02 21.40 -19.45
C VAL A 185 -1.22 22.11 -20.78
N VAL A 186 -0.33 23.03 -21.07
CA VAL A 186 -0.39 23.88 -22.27
C VAL A 186 0.85 23.63 -23.11
N GLY A 187 0.70 23.42 -24.42
CA GLY A 187 1.80 23.30 -25.35
C GLY A 187 2.55 24.62 -25.50
N GLY A 188 3.85 24.55 -25.75
CA GLY A 188 4.66 25.76 -25.93
C GLY A 188 4.21 26.64 -27.09
N GLU A 189 3.60 26.05 -28.13
CA GLU A 189 2.99 26.75 -29.27
C GLU A 189 1.74 27.53 -28.93
N GLU A 190 1.04 27.19 -27.84
CA GLU A 190 -0.15 27.87 -27.37
C GLU A 190 0.16 29.07 -26.46
N LEU A 191 1.42 29.25 -26.09
CA LEU A 191 1.88 30.36 -25.26
C LEU A 191 2.03 31.62 -26.10
N SER A 192 1.81 32.79 -25.49
CA SER A 192 2.05 34.09 -26.12
C SER A 192 3.15 34.84 -25.35
N PRO A 193 4.36 35.02 -25.92
CA PRO A 193 4.83 34.48 -27.20
C PRO A 193 5.06 32.95 -27.15
N PRO A 194 4.97 32.26 -28.29
CA PRO A 194 5.28 30.82 -28.36
C PRO A 194 6.70 30.54 -27.93
N LYS A 195 6.91 29.41 -27.25
CA LYS A 195 8.22 28.94 -26.75
C LYS A 195 8.56 27.59 -27.35
#